data_20e997859b5629bc65d8a8fffdd4e58e
#
_entry.id   20e997859b5629bc65d8a8fffdd4e58e
#
_cell.length_a   1.000
_cell.length_b   1.000
_cell.length_c   1.000
_cell.angle_alpha   90.00
_cell.angle_beta   90.00
_cell.angle_gamma   90.00
#
_symmetry.space_group_name_H-M   'P 1'
#
loop_
_entity.id
_entity.type
_entity.pdbx_description
1 polymer ?
#
loop_
_entity_poly.entity_id
_entity_poly.type
_entity_poly.pdbx_seq_one_letter_code
_entity_poly.pdbx_strand_id
1 'polypeptide(L)'
;MATITGTINENGTAVGAGWTLVYGSSGDGIKTTNSNGQFTWDDVADSFKAVLNFVIIDAAGATRMGGSGNLIAAGDTPTFEL
;
A
#
# COMPACT_ATOMS: atom_id res chain seq x y z
N MET A 1 -8.65 2.70 17.77
CA MET A 1 -7.75 2.19 16.73
C MET A 1 -8.35 2.44 15.37
N ALA A 2 -7.54 2.76 14.42
CA ALA A 2 -7.98 3.09 13.07
C ALA A 2 -7.46 2.06 12.07
N THR A 3 -8.03 2.08 10.87
CA THR A 3 -7.59 1.24 9.76
C THR A 3 -7.18 2.15 8.60
N ILE A 4 -6.09 1.81 7.93
CA ILE A 4 -5.71 2.43 6.67
C ILE A 4 -5.92 1.38 5.58
N THR A 5 -6.72 1.72 4.57
CA THR A 5 -6.98 0.82 3.44
C THR A 5 -6.30 1.38 2.20
N GLY A 6 -5.31 0.64 1.68
CA GLY A 6 -4.62 0.99 0.46
C GLY A 6 -5.21 0.27 -0.75
N THR A 7 -5.17 0.92 -1.90
CA THR A 7 -5.58 0.34 -3.18
C THR A 7 -4.47 0.54 -4.19
N ILE A 8 -4.17 -0.49 -4.97
CA ILE A 8 -3.22 -0.38 -6.09
C ILE A 8 -4.04 -0.39 -7.38
N ASN A 9 -3.85 0.64 -8.21
CA ASN A 9 -4.49 0.76 -9.52
C ASN A 9 -3.44 0.72 -10.62
N GLU A 10 -3.83 0.20 -11.76
CA GLU A 10 -3.06 0.32 -13.00
C GLU A 10 -3.98 0.85 -14.08
N ASN A 11 -3.60 1.97 -14.69
CA ASN A 11 -4.41 2.66 -15.71
C ASN A 11 -5.82 2.99 -15.19
N GLY A 12 -5.91 3.39 -13.93
CA GLY A 12 -7.17 3.78 -13.31
C GLY A 12 -8.06 2.64 -12.87
N THR A 13 -7.61 1.39 -13.00
CA THR A 13 -8.37 0.21 -12.62
C THR A 13 -7.67 -0.53 -11.49
N ALA A 14 -8.41 -0.93 -10.48
CA ALA A 14 -7.84 -1.70 -9.37
C ALA A 14 -7.25 -3.02 -9.88
N VAL A 15 -6.05 -3.35 -9.41
CA VAL A 15 -5.41 -4.63 -9.74
C VAL A 15 -6.12 -5.76 -9.00
N GLY A 16 -5.85 -6.99 -9.42
CA GLY A 16 -6.38 -8.16 -8.72
C GLY A 16 -5.54 -8.54 -7.50
N ALA A 17 -5.76 -9.75 -7.01
CA ALA A 17 -5.02 -10.30 -5.89
C ALA A 17 -3.57 -10.61 -6.25
N GLY A 18 -2.72 -10.68 -5.22
CA GLY A 18 -1.34 -11.16 -5.38
C GLY A 18 -0.30 -10.09 -5.66
N TRP A 19 -0.69 -8.83 -5.75
CA TRP A 19 0.27 -7.74 -5.80
C TRP A 19 0.80 -7.47 -4.39
N THR A 20 2.05 -7.05 -4.30
CA THR A 20 2.72 -6.85 -3.02
C THR A 20 3.19 -5.41 -2.89
N LEU A 21 2.96 -4.83 -1.73
CA LEU A 21 3.54 -3.56 -1.33
C LEU A 21 4.53 -3.85 -0.21
N VAL A 22 5.81 -3.55 -0.44
CA VAL A 22 6.87 -3.64 0.56
C VAL A 22 7.12 -2.23 1.07
N TYR A 23 7.05 -2.03 2.38
CA TYR A 23 7.14 -0.69 2.96
C TYR A 23 8.13 -0.64 4.11
N GLY A 24 8.52 0.58 4.47
CA GLY A 24 9.52 0.83 5.51
C GLY A 24 10.90 1.10 4.93
N SER A 25 11.83 1.51 5.78
CA SER A 25 13.17 1.91 5.33
C SER A 25 14.06 0.74 4.95
N SER A 26 13.71 -0.47 5.37
CA SER A 26 14.50 -1.69 5.12
C SER A 26 13.63 -2.87 4.71
N GLY A 27 12.46 -2.61 4.12
CA GLY A 27 11.52 -3.66 3.78
C GLY A 27 10.87 -4.28 5.01
N ASP A 28 10.57 -3.46 6.00
CA ASP A 28 10.08 -3.91 7.30
C ASP A 28 8.73 -4.60 7.24
N GLY A 29 7.91 -4.24 6.28
CA GLY A 29 6.56 -4.77 6.19
C GLY A 29 6.18 -5.13 4.77
N ILE A 30 5.24 -6.04 4.66
CA ILE A 30 4.71 -6.51 3.38
C ILE A 30 3.19 -6.57 3.49
N LYS A 31 2.52 -6.01 2.48
CA LYS A 31 1.07 -6.15 2.30
C LYS A 31 0.80 -6.77 0.95
N THR A 32 -0.19 -7.65 0.89
CA THR A 32 -0.59 -8.31 -0.35
C THR A 32 -2.03 -7.95 -0.65
N THR A 33 -2.32 -7.61 -1.91
CA THR A 33 -3.66 -7.22 -2.32
C THR A 33 -4.62 -8.40 -2.34
N ASN A 34 -5.89 -8.10 -2.03
CA ASN A 34 -7.00 -9.03 -2.23
C ASN A 34 -7.53 -8.91 -3.67
N SER A 35 -8.64 -9.59 -3.97
CA SER A 35 -9.23 -9.60 -5.31
C SER A 35 -9.70 -8.22 -5.79
N ASN A 36 -9.84 -7.26 -4.89
CA ASN A 36 -10.21 -5.87 -5.19
C ASN A 36 -9.01 -4.94 -5.29
N GLY A 37 -7.78 -5.49 -5.26
CA GLY A 37 -6.57 -4.70 -5.31
C GLY A 37 -6.29 -3.91 -4.03
N GLN A 38 -6.85 -4.33 -2.91
CA GLN A 38 -6.77 -3.61 -1.65
C GLN A 38 -6.01 -4.38 -0.58
N PHE A 39 -5.43 -3.64 0.34
CA PHE A 39 -4.79 -4.18 1.54
C PHE A 39 -5.03 -3.21 2.70
N THR A 40 -4.90 -3.69 3.93
CA THR A 40 -5.18 -2.87 5.12
C THR A 40 -4.05 -2.94 6.12
N TRP A 41 -3.87 -1.82 6.83
CA TRP A 41 -3.15 -1.78 8.10
C TRP A 41 -4.21 -1.62 9.19
N ASP A 42 -4.35 -2.63 10.02
CA ASP A 42 -5.30 -2.62 11.13
C ASP A 42 -4.62 -2.14 12.41
N ASP A 43 -5.41 -1.78 13.39
CA ASP A 43 -4.93 -1.38 14.73
C ASP A 43 -3.93 -0.22 14.70
N VAL A 44 -4.13 0.71 13.79
CA VAL A 44 -3.30 1.91 13.67
C VAL A 44 -3.70 2.89 14.77
N ALA A 45 -2.73 3.45 15.47
CA ALA A 45 -2.99 4.47 16.48
C ALA A 45 -3.73 5.66 15.86
N ASP A 46 -4.71 6.21 16.57
CA ASP A 46 -5.52 7.31 16.06
C ASP A 46 -4.70 8.55 15.70
N SER A 47 -3.54 8.73 16.32
CA SER A 47 -2.63 9.83 16.06
C SER A 47 -1.57 9.51 15.00
N PHE A 48 -1.62 8.33 14.38
CA PHE A 48 -0.61 7.91 13.42
C PHE A 48 -0.57 8.84 12.22
N LYS A 49 0.65 9.24 11.84
CA LYS A 49 0.90 10.04 10.65
C LYS A 49 2.37 9.85 10.30
N ALA A 50 2.64 9.39 9.09
CA ALA A 50 4.01 9.12 8.65
C ALA A 50 4.14 9.22 7.15
N VAL A 51 5.38 9.44 6.70
CA VAL A 51 5.74 9.38 5.28
C VAL A 51 6.01 7.92 4.93
N LEU A 52 5.37 7.44 3.88
CA LEU A 52 5.53 6.06 3.42
C LEU A 52 6.63 5.96 2.37
N ASN A 53 7.57 5.03 2.62
CA ASN A 53 8.52 4.57 1.62
C ASN A 53 8.08 3.18 1.19
N PHE A 54 7.96 2.94 -0.12
CA PHE A 54 7.38 1.68 -0.59
C PHE A 54 7.92 1.24 -1.94
N VAL A 55 7.75 -0.05 -2.22
CA VAL A 55 7.98 -0.66 -3.53
C VAL A 55 6.77 -1.53 -3.84
N ILE A 56 6.24 -1.41 -5.05
CA ILE A 56 5.11 -2.23 -5.51
C ILE A 56 5.63 -3.28 -6.48
N ILE A 57 5.26 -4.54 -6.21
CA ILE A 57 5.65 -5.71 -6.99
C ILE A 57 4.36 -6.35 -7.51
N ASP A 58 4.29 -6.65 -8.80
CA ASP A 58 3.10 -7.22 -9.39
C ASP A 58 2.94 -8.71 -9.05
N ALA A 59 1.83 -9.31 -9.48
CA ALA A 59 1.53 -10.70 -9.19
C ALA A 59 2.54 -11.69 -9.82
N ALA A 60 3.26 -11.26 -10.85
CA ALA A 60 4.30 -12.06 -11.49
C ALA A 60 5.67 -11.89 -10.83
N GLY A 61 5.77 -11.02 -9.83
CA GLY A 61 7.02 -10.77 -9.10
C GLY A 61 7.89 -9.68 -9.68
N ALA A 62 7.41 -8.93 -10.65
CA ALA A 62 8.17 -7.82 -11.24
C ALA A 62 7.95 -6.53 -10.45
N THR A 63 9.02 -5.79 -10.20
CA THR A 63 8.94 -4.47 -9.57
C THR A 63 8.32 -3.48 -10.55
N ARG A 64 7.24 -2.84 -10.13
CA ARG A 64 6.49 -1.92 -10.99
C ARG A 64 6.69 -0.47 -10.62
N MET A 65 6.84 -0.17 -9.34
CA MET A 65 6.92 1.21 -8.86
C MET A 65 7.60 1.25 -7.52
N GLY A 66 8.36 2.31 -7.28
CA GLY A 66 8.87 2.64 -5.95
C GLY A 66 8.60 4.10 -5.68
N GLY A 67 8.46 4.47 -4.43
CA GLY A 67 8.19 5.86 -4.08
C GLY A 67 8.42 6.17 -2.62
N SER A 68 8.48 7.47 -2.35
CA SER A 68 8.54 8.02 -1.00
C SER A 68 7.87 9.38 -1.01
N GLY A 69 7.60 9.90 0.18
CA GLY A 69 6.98 11.22 0.32
C GLY A 69 5.46 11.18 0.40
N ASN A 70 4.83 10.04 0.27
CA ASN A 70 3.40 9.92 0.46
C ASN A 70 3.09 9.94 1.96
N LEU A 71 2.46 11.03 2.41
CA LEU A 71 2.04 11.15 3.81
C LEU A 71 0.73 10.41 4.00
N ILE A 72 0.72 9.47 4.95
CA ILE A 72 -0.51 8.76 5.32
C ILE A 72 -0.78 8.91 6.80
N ALA A 73 -2.06 8.97 7.14
CA ALA A 73 -2.54 9.12 8.50
C ALA A 73 -3.63 8.11 8.80
N ALA A 74 -3.89 7.92 10.08
CA ALA A 74 -4.93 7.01 10.54
C ALA A 74 -6.27 7.32 9.85
N GLY A 75 -6.92 6.28 9.32
CA GLY A 75 -8.20 6.40 8.63
C GLY A 75 -8.11 6.74 7.15
N ASP A 76 -6.92 6.96 6.61
CA ASP A 76 -6.74 7.26 5.19
C ASP A 76 -7.06 6.06 4.29
N THR A 77 -7.36 6.38 3.04
CA THR A 77 -7.60 5.37 2.00
C THR A 77 -6.72 5.68 0.78
N PRO A 78 -5.38 5.57 0.91
CA PRO A 78 -4.49 5.94 -0.17
C PRO A 78 -4.66 5.05 -1.40
N THR A 79 -4.49 5.65 -2.58
CA THR A 79 -4.49 4.95 -3.85
C THR A 79 -3.11 5.10 -4.48
N PHE A 80 -2.54 3.98 -4.90
CA PHE A 80 -1.25 3.94 -5.58
C PHE A 80 -1.51 3.71 -7.06
N GLU A 81 -1.33 4.75 -7.88
CA GLU A 81 -1.57 4.69 -9.32
C GLU A 81 -0.31 4.35 -10.08
N LEU A 82 -0.39 3.36 -10.93
CA LEU A 82 0.69 2.97 -11.84
C LEU A 82 0.45 3.53 -13.22
#